data_9ebe034cc75865c97c8549c51c8f6dac
#
_entry.id   9ebe034cc75865c97c8549c51c8f6dac
#
_cell.length_a   1.000
_cell.length_b   1.000
_cell.length_c   1.000
_cell.angle_alpha   90.00
_cell.angle_beta   90.00
_cell.angle_gamma   90.00
#
_symmetry.space_group_name_H-M   'P 1'
#
loop_
_entity.id
_entity.type
_entity.pdbx_description
1 polymer ?
#
loop_
_entity_poly.entity_id
_entity_poly.type
_entity_poly.pdbx_seq_one_letter_code
_entity_poly.pdbx_strand_id
1 'polypeptide(L)'
;TNYRATTPEGAGDIYVMDLDGDGKITADGDRRYLGSSNPDFFGGFGTTFYWKGLMANFTFTYSVGGKRLWQQELNTCNGLNVYNAPTFVLDSWSMKGENATYPFSSHYGWGNNGVFTDRWLHNASYLRLSAINLSYRLPEKWFKKFLVKGIEATFQATNLFTVTPYPGMDPQGNFSSTSNVALNGFGTDYSTYPAARTFNFGLKFIFN
;
A
#
# COMPACT_ATOMS: atom_id res chain seq x y z
N THR A 1 -17.48 -21.50 -8.68
CA THR A 1 -17.94 -20.20 -9.22
C THR A 1 -17.63 -20.21 -10.69
N ASN A 2 -18.66 -20.38 -11.52
CA ASN A 2 -18.52 -20.35 -12.95
C ASN A 2 -18.05 -18.95 -13.37
N TYR A 3 -16.80 -18.82 -13.72
CA TYR A 3 -16.32 -17.66 -14.44
C TYR A 3 -17.00 -17.71 -15.80
N ARG A 4 -17.91 -16.78 -16.03
CA ARG A 4 -18.62 -16.68 -17.30
C ARG A 4 -17.70 -16.06 -18.34
N ALA A 5 -16.89 -16.87 -18.98
CA ALA A 5 -16.39 -16.56 -20.32
C ALA A 5 -17.48 -16.90 -21.35
N THR A 6 -18.70 -16.41 -21.18
CA THR A 6 -19.82 -16.71 -22.08
C THR A 6 -20.24 -15.53 -22.94
N THR A 7 -19.57 -14.38 -22.76
CA THR A 7 -19.65 -13.30 -23.74
C THR A 7 -18.32 -13.21 -24.45
N PRO A 8 -18.30 -13.10 -25.80
CA PRO A 8 -17.07 -12.76 -26.50
C PRO A 8 -16.49 -11.52 -25.83
N GLU A 9 -15.20 -11.57 -25.53
CA GLU A 9 -14.48 -10.44 -24.98
C GLU A 9 -14.79 -9.22 -25.83
N GLY A 10 -15.39 -8.21 -25.21
CA GLY A 10 -15.67 -6.96 -25.89
C GLY A 10 -14.36 -6.20 -26.11
N ALA A 11 -14.31 -5.37 -27.13
CA ALA A 11 -13.17 -4.47 -27.29
C ALA A 11 -13.01 -3.62 -26.02
N GLY A 12 -11.81 -3.62 -25.44
CA GLY A 12 -11.49 -2.92 -24.19
C GLY A 12 -11.62 -3.76 -22.92
N ASP A 13 -12.05 -5.01 -23.00
CA ASP A 13 -12.05 -5.92 -21.86
C ASP A 13 -10.67 -6.56 -21.62
N ILE A 14 -10.48 -7.07 -20.41
CA ILE A 14 -9.28 -7.83 -20.06
C ILE A 14 -9.34 -9.20 -20.76
N TYR A 15 -8.28 -9.54 -21.46
CA TYR A 15 -8.09 -10.87 -22.01
C TYR A 15 -7.62 -11.83 -20.92
N VAL A 16 -8.37 -12.91 -20.69
CA VAL A 16 -8.01 -13.98 -19.76
C VAL A 16 -7.51 -15.16 -20.57
N MET A 17 -6.29 -15.62 -20.28
CA MET A 17 -5.69 -16.74 -21.00
C MET A 17 -6.36 -18.07 -20.62
N ASP A 18 -6.73 -18.85 -21.62
CA ASP A 18 -7.02 -20.27 -21.51
C ASP A 18 -5.69 -21.00 -21.44
N LEU A 19 -5.35 -21.55 -20.28
CA LEU A 19 -4.05 -22.15 -20.02
C LEU A 19 -4.00 -23.63 -20.39
N ASP A 20 -5.12 -24.35 -20.34
CA ASP A 20 -5.22 -25.77 -20.71
C ASP A 20 -5.69 -25.99 -22.15
N GLY A 21 -6.19 -24.94 -22.82
CA GLY A 21 -6.56 -24.97 -24.23
C GLY A 21 -7.90 -25.66 -24.50
N ASP A 22 -8.77 -25.79 -23.53
CA ASP A 22 -10.07 -26.47 -23.66
C ASP A 22 -11.16 -25.55 -24.25
N GLY A 23 -10.86 -24.27 -24.47
CA GLY A 23 -11.76 -23.25 -25.01
C GLY A 23 -12.70 -22.68 -23.98
N LYS A 24 -12.44 -22.87 -22.66
CA LYS A 24 -13.25 -22.36 -21.57
C LYS A 24 -12.34 -21.84 -20.46
N ILE A 25 -12.66 -20.70 -19.91
CA ILE A 25 -11.94 -20.18 -18.74
C ILE A 25 -12.55 -20.77 -17.48
N THR A 26 -11.80 -21.63 -16.79
CA THR A 26 -12.25 -22.33 -15.58
C THR A 26 -11.28 -22.11 -14.42
N ALA A 27 -11.78 -22.29 -13.19
CA ALA A 27 -10.92 -22.18 -12.03
C ALA A 27 -9.98 -23.39 -11.86
N ASP A 28 -10.30 -24.52 -12.45
CA ASP A 28 -9.51 -25.75 -12.31
C ASP A 28 -8.44 -25.87 -13.40
N GLY A 29 -8.73 -25.40 -14.63
CA GLY A 29 -7.82 -25.44 -15.77
C GLY A 29 -6.89 -24.24 -15.88
N ASP A 30 -7.39 -23.03 -15.52
CA ASP A 30 -6.73 -21.77 -15.87
C ASP A 30 -6.09 -21.02 -14.70
N ARG A 31 -5.97 -21.67 -13.57
CA ARG A 31 -5.24 -21.12 -12.43
C ARG A 31 -3.78 -21.49 -12.46
N ARG A 32 -2.93 -20.52 -12.15
CA ARG A 32 -1.51 -20.75 -11.89
C ARG A 32 -1.06 -20.09 -10.60
N TYR A 33 0.01 -20.61 -10.03
CA TYR A 33 0.64 -19.97 -8.86
C TYR A 33 1.32 -18.65 -9.27
N LEU A 34 0.93 -17.55 -8.64
CA LEU A 34 1.43 -16.21 -8.94
C LEU A 34 2.38 -15.66 -7.88
N GLY A 35 2.67 -16.41 -6.86
CA GLY A 35 3.52 -16.00 -5.74
C GLY A 35 2.77 -16.00 -4.40
N SER A 36 3.45 -15.56 -3.35
CA SER A 36 2.95 -15.52 -1.99
C SER A 36 2.56 -14.10 -1.59
N SER A 37 1.58 -13.97 -0.69
CA SER A 37 1.30 -12.71 0.01
C SER A 37 2.30 -12.43 1.15
N ASN A 38 2.99 -13.48 1.62
CA ASN A 38 4.03 -13.32 2.63
C ASN A 38 5.30 -12.77 1.99
N PRO A 39 6.00 -11.84 2.65
CA PRO A 39 7.28 -11.36 2.17
C PRO A 39 8.35 -12.48 2.23
N ASP A 40 9.33 -12.41 1.34
CA ASP A 40 10.48 -13.29 1.35
C ASP A 40 11.38 -13.00 2.55
N PHE A 41 11.54 -11.71 2.87
CA PHE A 41 12.21 -11.26 4.09
C PHE A 41 11.73 -9.87 4.50
N PHE A 42 11.78 -9.61 5.79
CA PHE A 42 11.43 -8.32 6.38
C PHE A 42 12.28 -8.03 7.60
N GLY A 43 12.34 -6.77 8.00
CA GLY A 43 13.09 -6.37 9.17
C GLY A 43 13.10 -4.88 9.41
N GLY A 44 14.01 -4.46 10.28
CA GLY A 44 14.25 -3.06 10.55
C GLY A 44 15.71 -2.81 10.89
N PHE A 45 16.15 -1.61 10.63
CA PHE A 45 17.44 -1.11 11.05
C PHE A 45 17.32 0.34 11.49
N GLY A 46 18.27 0.77 12.30
CA GLY A 46 18.28 2.14 12.78
C GLY A 46 19.69 2.63 13.05
N THR A 47 19.81 3.94 13.13
CA THR A 47 21.08 4.58 13.47
C THR A 47 20.84 5.77 14.38
N THR A 48 21.78 6.03 15.27
CA THR A 48 21.74 7.16 16.19
C THR A 48 23.02 7.97 16.06
N PHE A 49 22.86 9.26 15.85
CA PHE A 49 23.95 10.22 15.78
C PHE A 49 23.94 11.12 17.00
N TYR A 50 25.14 11.39 17.54
CA TYR A 50 25.33 12.33 18.65
C TYR A 50 26.27 13.43 18.20
N TRP A 51 25.83 14.68 18.36
CA TRP A 51 26.65 15.83 17.99
C TRP A 51 26.32 17.05 18.84
N LYS A 52 27.26 17.51 19.67
CA LYS A 52 27.17 18.76 20.46
C LYS A 52 25.83 18.93 21.20
N GLY A 53 25.34 17.87 21.87
CA GLY A 53 24.08 17.91 22.62
C GLY A 53 22.84 17.57 21.78
N LEU A 54 22.98 17.37 20.47
CA LEU A 54 21.97 16.82 19.61
C LEU A 54 22.09 15.30 19.56
N MET A 55 21.00 14.61 19.78
CA MET A 55 20.82 13.19 19.48
C MET A 55 19.79 13.08 18.34
N ALA A 56 20.13 12.36 17.29
CA ALA A 56 19.23 12.08 16.18
C ALA A 56 19.17 10.57 15.94
N ASN A 57 18.01 9.98 16.13
CA ASN A 57 17.75 8.57 15.89
C ASN A 57 16.82 8.42 14.70
N PHE A 58 17.16 7.52 13.78
CA PHE A 58 16.39 7.17 12.60
C PHE A 58 16.09 5.68 12.64
N THR A 59 14.84 5.32 12.45
CA THR A 59 14.40 3.92 12.40
C THR A 59 13.73 3.64 11.07
N PHE A 60 14.23 2.65 10.38
CA PHE A 60 13.70 2.17 9.12
C PHE A 60 13.09 0.78 9.29
N THR A 61 12.01 0.52 8.57
CA THR A 61 11.45 -0.82 8.39
C THR A 61 11.36 -1.14 6.91
N TYR A 62 11.55 -2.39 6.58
CA TYR A 62 11.48 -2.85 5.21
C TYR A 62 10.81 -4.22 5.12
N SER A 63 10.24 -4.47 3.94
CA SER A 63 9.71 -5.77 3.54
C SER A 63 10.02 -5.95 2.07
N VAL A 64 10.49 -7.11 1.68
CA VAL A 64 10.84 -7.44 0.30
C VAL A 64 10.13 -8.72 -0.10
N GLY A 65 9.64 -8.76 -1.33
CA GLY A 65 8.76 -9.81 -1.80
C GLY A 65 7.32 -9.60 -1.29
N GLY A 66 6.53 -10.63 -1.43
CA GLY A 66 5.11 -10.57 -1.14
C GLY A 66 4.32 -9.84 -2.22
N LYS A 67 3.18 -10.38 -2.54
CA LYS A 67 2.25 -9.79 -3.49
C LYS A 67 0.95 -9.44 -2.79
N ARG A 68 0.31 -8.38 -3.27
CA ARG A 68 -0.93 -7.89 -2.70
C ARG A 68 -1.95 -7.62 -3.78
N LEU A 69 -3.14 -8.12 -3.57
CA LEU A 69 -4.29 -7.82 -4.42
C LEU A 69 -4.83 -6.44 -4.05
N TRP A 70 -4.83 -5.53 -5.01
CA TRP A 70 -5.44 -4.22 -4.82
C TRP A 70 -6.91 -4.27 -5.22
N GLN A 71 -7.75 -4.59 -4.26
CA GLN A 71 -9.18 -4.80 -4.46
C GLN A 71 -9.92 -3.54 -4.91
N GLN A 72 -9.45 -2.37 -4.49
CA GLN A 72 -10.07 -1.12 -4.89
C GLN A 72 -9.88 -0.86 -6.40
N GLU A 73 -8.70 -1.18 -6.94
CA GLU A 73 -8.43 -1.09 -8.38
C GLU A 73 -9.37 -2.02 -9.16
N LEU A 74 -9.45 -3.29 -8.75
CA LEU A 74 -10.37 -4.27 -9.32
C LEU A 74 -11.81 -3.77 -9.30
N ASN A 75 -12.30 -3.33 -8.15
CA ASN A 75 -13.68 -2.88 -8.00
C ASN A 75 -13.99 -1.65 -8.86
N THR A 76 -13.04 -0.73 -8.96
CA THR A 76 -13.19 0.48 -9.75
C THR A 76 -13.26 0.17 -11.25
N CYS A 77 -12.38 -0.72 -11.72
CA CYS A 77 -12.37 -1.14 -13.13
C CYS A 77 -13.57 -2.02 -13.50
N ASN A 78 -14.17 -2.70 -12.53
CA ASN A 78 -15.36 -3.52 -12.73
C ASN A 78 -16.66 -2.70 -12.91
N GLY A 79 -16.60 -1.38 -12.83
CA GLY A 79 -17.76 -0.50 -13.04
C GLY A 79 -18.87 -0.59 -11.99
N LEU A 80 -18.69 -1.40 -10.93
CA LEU A 80 -19.67 -1.53 -9.84
C LEU A 80 -19.68 -0.34 -8.88
N ASN A 81 -18.82 0.65 -9.10
CA ASN A 81 -18.67 1.76 -8.17
C ASN A 81 -19.63 2.89 -8.46
N VAL A 82 -20.58 3.09 -7.56
CA VAL A 82 -21.38 4.31 -7.42
C VAL A 82 -20.63 5.40 -6.63
N TYR A 83 -19.37 5.16 -6.28
CA TYR A 83 -18.51 6.05 -5.48
C TYR A 83 -17.53 6.82 -6.36
N ASN A 84 -16.88 7.81 -5.77
CA ASN A 84 -15.82 8.55 -6.45
C ASN A 84 -14.70 7.58 -6.90
N ALA A 85 -14.37 7.66 -8.18
CA ALA A 85 -13.32 6.87 -8.78
C ALA A 85 -11.94 7.55 -8.61
N PRO A 86 -10.86 6.80 -8.42
CA PRO A 86 -9.51 7.31 -8.49
C PRO A 86 -9.18 7.87 -9.88
N THR A 87 -8.20 8.77 -9.94
CA THR A 87 -7.81 9.45 -11.19
C THR A 87 -7.27 8.50 -12.28
N PHE A 88 -6.78 7.33 -11.92
CA PHE A 88 -6.30 6.36 -12.90
C PHE A 88 -7.40 5.86 -13.86
N VAL A 89 -8.68 5.96 -13.47
CA VAL A 89 -9.83 5.63 -14.34
C VAL A 89 -9.89 6.52 -15.59
N LEU A 90 -9.28 7.68 -15.56
CA LEU A 90 -9.18 8.57 -16.73
C LEU A 90 -8.34 7.96 -17.85
N ASP A 91 -7.49 6.97 -17.54
CA ASP A 91 -6.71 6.20 -18.51
C ASP A 91 -7.39 4.86 -18.87
N SER A 92 -8.71 4.80 -18.74
CA SER A 92 -9.50 3.63 -19.16
C SER A 92 -9.81 3.69 -20.64
N TRP A 93 -9.79 2.53 -21.28
CA TRP A 93 -10.12 2.39 -22.69
C TRP A 93 -11.54 2.90 -23.00
N SER A 94 -11.71 3.70 -24.03
CA SER A 94 -12.98 4.30 -24.41
C SER A 94 -13.40 4.00 -25.86
N MET A 95 -12.45 3.81 -26.77
CA MET A 95 -12.74 3.57 -28.17
C MET A 95 -11.68 2.72 -28.89
N LYS A 96 -12.10 2.07 -29.95
CA LYS A 96 -11.21 1.25 -30.79
C LYS A 96 -10.02 2.05 -31.33
N GLY A 97 -8.82 1.49 -31.16
CA GLY A 97 -7.55 2.11 -31.58
C GLY A 97 -6.89 2.97 -30.51
N GLU A 98 -7.52 3.15 -29.37
CA GLU A 98 -6.94 3.80 -28.23
C GLU A 98 -5.97 2.88 -27.49
N ASN A 99 -4.87 3.44 -27.00
CA ASN A 99 -3.89 2.74 -26.18
C ASN A 99 -4.10 3.20 -24.73
N ALA A 100 -4.82 2.41 -23.95
CA ALA A 100 -5.15 2.72 -22.56
C ALA A 100 -4.56 1.67 -21.61
N THR A 101 -4.20 2.10 -20.40
CA THR A 101 -3.63 1.22 -19.38
C THR A 101 -4.73 0.38 -18.71
N TYR A 102 -5.93 0.92 -18.60
CA TYR A 102 -7.05 0.28 -17.90
C TYR A 102 -8.13 -0.18 -18.87
N PRO A 103 -8.84 -1.26 -18.53
CA PRO A 103 -9.92 -1.76 -19.36
C PRO A 103 -11.10 -0.79 -19.42
N PHE A 104 -12.01 -1.05 -20.32
CA PHE A 104 -13.26 -0.32 -20.41
C PHE A 104 -14.02 -0.37 -19.09
N SER A 105 -14.38 0.80 -18.56
CA SER A 105 -15.16 0.92 -17.33
C SER A 105 -16.65 0.93 -17.69
N SER A 106 -17.35 -0.18 -17.44
CA SER A 106 -18.80 -0.27 -17.67
C SER A 106 -19.58 -0.04 -16.39
N HIS A 107 -20.56 0.84 -16.43
CA HIS A 107 -21.49 1.07 -15.31
C HIS A 107 -22.32 -0.18 -14.94
N TYR A 108 -22.42 -1.14 -15.83
CA TYR A 108 -23.24 -2.35 -15.64
C TYR A 108 -22.44 -3.56 -15.17
N GLY A 109 -21.12 -3.44 -14.95
CA GLY A 109 -20.28 -4.53 -14.44
C GLY A 109 -20.21 -5.76 -15.32
N TRP A 110 -20.48 -5.62 -16.62
CA TRP A 110 -20.48 -6.70 -17.58
C TRP A 110 -19.13 -6.78 -18.27
N GLY A 111 -18.52 -7.94 -18.22
CA GLY A 111 -17.23 -8.23 -18.84
C GLY A 111 -16.27 -8.96 -17.92
N ASN A 112 -15.09 -9.28 -18.43
CA ASN A 112 -14.04 -9.99 -17.69
C ASN A 112 -13.28 -9.10 -16.69
N ASN A 113 -13.60 -7.81 -16.62
CA ASN A 113 -12.87 -6.82 -15.81
C ASN A 113 -12.97 -7.06 -14.31
N GLY A 114 -13.98 -7.80 -13.85
CA GLY A 114 -14.14 -8.19 -12.44
C GLY A 114 -13.50 -9.52 -12.06
N VAL A 115 -12.81 -10.18 -12.98
CA VAL A 115 -12.15 -11.46 -12.71
C VAL A 115 -10.82 -11.24 -11.99
N PHE A 116 -10.54 -12.06 -10.98
CA PHE A 116 -9.26 -12.07 -10.30
C PHE A 116 -8.17 -12.61 -11.21
N THR A 117 -7.36 -11.71 -11.74
CA THR A 117 -6.21 -12.01 -12.58
C THR A 117 -4.92 -11.50 -11.94
N ASP A 118 -3.79 -11.86 -12.52
CA ASP A 118 -2.47 -11.34 -12.13
C ASP A 118 -2.33 -9.82 -12.31
N ARG A 119 -3.19 -9.22 -13.12
CA ARG A 119 -3.25 -7.77 -13.34
C ARG A 119 -3.41 -6.98 -12.04
N TRP A 120 -4.25 -7.46 -11.14
CA TRP A 120 -4.60 -6.78 -9.88
C TRP A 120 -3.65 -7.10 -8.74
N LEU A 121 -2.61 -7.90 -9.03
CA LEU A 121 -1.67 -8.40 -8.04
C LEU A 121 -0.35 -7.63 -8.13
N HIS A 122 -0.12 -6.76 -7.18
CA HIS A 122 1.04 -5.87 -7.15
C HIS A 122 2.11 -6.32 -6.16
N ASN A 123 3.36 -5.93 -6.43
CA ASN A 123 4.47 -6.13 -5.51
C ASN A 123 4.31 -5.20 -4.30
N ALA A 124 4.30 -5.77 -3.09
CA ALA A 124 4.12 -5.07 -1.83
C ALA A 124 5.43 -4.79 -1.09
N SER A 125 6.56 -4.88 -1.76
CA SER A 125 7.87 -4.51 -1.17
C SER A 125 7.89 -3.02 -0.80
N TYR A 126 8.55 -2.70 0.31
CA TYR A 126 8.70 -1.32 0.74
C TYR A 126 9.95 -1.09 1.60
N LEU A 127 10.38 0.16 1.65
CA LEU A 127 11.27 0.73 2.64
C LEU A 127 10.59 1.96 3.25
N ARG A 128 10.42 1.97 4.58
CA ARG A 128 9.73 3.05 5.31
C ARG A 128 10.66 3.67 6.33
N LEU A 129 10.71 4.99 6.37
CA LEU A 129 11.24 5.73 7.51
C LEU A 129 10.13 5.79 8.57
N SER A 130 10.21 4.84 9.51
CA SER A 130 9.15 4.59 10.49
C SER A 130 9.16 5.60 11.61
N ALA A 131 10.35 6.02 12.05
CA ALA A 131 10.49 7.03 13.10
C ALA A 131 11.75 7.87 12.93
N ILE A 132 11.63 9.15 13.25
CA ILE A 132 12.73 10.06 13.57
C ILE A 132 12.52 10.55 14.98
N ASN A 133 13.56 10.45 15.81
CA ASN A 133 13.57 11.05 17.15
C ASN A 133 14.77 11.99 17.24
N LEU A 134 14.50 13.26 17.43
CA LEU A 134 15.52 14.27 17.69
C LEU A 134 15.39 14.73 19.14
N SER A 135 16.50 14.84 19.84
CA SER A 135 16.59 15.40 21.18
C SER A 135 17.78 16.35 21.22
N TYR A 136 17.53 17.57 21.66
CA TYR A 136 18.55 18.57 21.78
C TYR A 136 18.61 19.13 23.20
N ARG A 137 19.72 18.89 23.87
CA ARG A 137 19.99 19.47 25.18
C ARG A 137 20.60 20.85 24.98
N LEU A 138 19.84 21.88 25.42
CA LEU A 138 20.27 23.25 25.31
C LEU A 138 21.51 23.51 26.22
N PRO A 139 22.45 24.37 25.78
CA PRO A 139 23.61 24.71 26.57
C PRO A 139 23.22 25.42 27.89
N GLU A 140 23.74 24.95 29.01
CA GLU A 140 23.44 25.48 30.34
C GLU A 140 23.73 26.98 30.50
N LYS A 141 24.67 27.51 29.72
CA LYS A 141 25.02 28.92 29.71
C LYS A 141 23.87 29.87 29.40
N TRP A 142 22.81 29.39 28.74
CA TRP A 142 21.67 30.22 28.35
C TRP A 142 20.70 30.50 29.50
N PHE A 143 20.69 29.64 30.54
CA PHE A 143 19.74 29.75 31.65
C PHE A 143 20.38 29.70 33.04
N LYS A 144 21.69 29.95 33.14
CA LYS A 144 22.41 30.04 34.45
C LYS A 144 21.79 31.00 35.47
N LYS A 145 20.99 31.97 35.04
CA LYS A 145 20.31 32.96 35.90
C LYS A 145 18.94 32.47 36.39
N PHE A 146 18.48 31.31 35.95
CA PHE A 146 17.18 30.77 36.31
C PHE A 146 17.34 29.54 37.22
N LEU A 147 16.26 29.15 37.90
CA LEU A 147 16.20 27.95 38.75
C LEU A 147 16.20 26.64 37.94
N VAL A 148 16.45 26.71 36.62
CA VAL A 148 16.43 25.59 35.67
C VAL A 148 17.85 25.11 35.46
N LYS A 149 18.09 23.83 35.71
CA LYS A 149 19.37 23.13 35.53
C LYS A 149 19.60 22.65 34.10
N GLY A 150 18.53 22.38 33.37
CA GLY A 150 18.61 21.92 31.98
C GLY A 150 17.28 22.04 31.27
N ILE A 151 17.36 22.23 29.97
CA ILE A 151 16.21 22.18 29.05
C ILE A 151 16.57 21.23 27.93
N GLU A 152 15.68 20.30 27.64
CA GLU A 152 15.77 19.36 26.53
C GLU A 152 14.56 19.53 25.63
N ALA A 153 14.82 19.84 24.37
CA ALA A 153 13.79 19.91 23.32
C ALA A 153 13.78 18.58 22.56
N THR A 154 12.62 18.01 22.38
CA THR A 154 12.42 16.76 21.64
C THR A 154 11.49 16.96 20.47
N PHE A 155 11.79 16.31 19.38
CA PHE A 155 10.95 16.21 18.21
C PHE A 155 10.87 14.75 17.77
N GLN A 156 9.67 14.25 17.59
CA GLN A 156 9.44 12.93 17.07
C GLN A 156 8.51 13.01 15.87
N ALA A 157 8.87 12.31 14.82
CA ALA A 157 8.00 12.12 13.66
C ALA A 157 7.90 10.64 13.31
N THR A 158 6.71 10.19 12.90
CA THR A 158 6.50 8.80 12.49
C THR A 158 5.89 8.70 11.10
N ASN A 159 6.19 7.60 10.42
CA ASN A 159 5.66 7.27 9.08
C ASN A 159 5.86 8.38 8.04
N LEU A 160 7.05 9.00 8.01
CA LEU A 160 7.31 10.19 7.21
C LEU A 160 7.22 9.91 5.71
N PHE A 161 7.84 8.84 5.24
CA PHE A 161 7.74 8.42 3.86
C PHE A 161 7.92 6.91 3.71
N THR A 162 7.39 6.39 2.62
CA THR A 162 7.53 5.00 2.20
C THR A 162 7.92 4.97 0.74
N VAL A 163 9.00 4.25 0.43
CA VAL A 163 9.40 3.95 -0.95
C VAL A 163 8.87 2.56 -1.28
N THR A 164 8.06 2.45 -2.32
CA THR A 164 7.39 1.20 -2.68
C THR A 164 7.00 1.23 -4.15
N PRO A 165 7.02 0.09 -4.85
CA PRO A 165 6.40 -0.06 -6.17
C PRO A 165 4.89 -0.30 -6.09
N TYR A 166 4.33 -0.46 -4.88
CA TYR A 166 2.90 -0.70 -4.68
C TYR A 166 2.09 0.55 -5.04
N PRO A 167 1.07 0.45 -5.93
CA PRO A 167 0.32 1.61 -6.39
C PRO A 167 -0.76 2.07 -5.42
N GLY A 168 -1.16 1.23 -4.45
CA GLY A 168 -2.16 1.56 -3.43
C GLY A 168 -1.63 2.52 -2.36
N MET A 169 -2.47 2.87 -1.40
CA MET A 169 -2.14 3.86 -0.38
C MET A 169 -1.05 3.40 0.59
N ASP A 170 -1.05 2.13 0.98
CA ASP A 170 -0.07 1.58 1.93
C ASP A 170 0.22 0.11 1.62
N PRO A 171 1.49 -0.27 1.33
CA PRO A 171 1.86 -1.65 1.07
C PRO A 171 1.69 -2.58 2.28
N GLN A 172 1.52 -2.03 3.49
CA GLN A 172 1.23 -2.80 4.71
C GLN A 172 -0.27 -2.96 4.96
N GLY A 173 -1.13 -2.27 4.20
CA GLY A 173 -2.59 -2.41 4.30
C GLY A 173 -3.00 -3.87 4.19
N ASN A 174 -3.80 -4.35 5.09
CA ASN A 174 -4.33 -5.71 5.08
C ASN A 174 -5.80 -5.68 5.50
N PHE A 175 -6.65 -6.24 4.66
CA PHE A 175 -8.06 -6.36 4.96
C PHE A 175 -8.35 -7.78 5.45
N SER A 176 -8.88 -7.89 6.66
CA SER A 176 -9.39 -9.13 7.20
C SER A 176 -10.92 -9.07 7.19
N SER A 177 -11.55 -9.82 6.31
CA SER A 177 -13.00 -10.05 6.36
C SER A 177 -13.28 -11.44 6.88
N THR A 178 -14.10 -11.52 7.90
CA THR A 178 -14.59 -12.78 8.45
C THR A 178 -15.71 -13.40 7.62
N SER A 179 -16.28 -12.65 6.67
CA SER A 179 -17.50 -13.06 5.96
C SER A 179 -17.26 -13.71 4.60
N ASN A 180 -16.06 -13.65 4.03
CA ASN A 180 -15.75 -14.29 2.75
C ASN A 180 -14.49 -15.13 2.83
N VAL A 181 -14.65 -16.40 3.03
CA VAL A 181 -13.58 -17.40 3.15
C VAL A 181 -12.72 -17.48 1.87
N ALA A 182 -13.26 -17.12 0.72
CA ALA A 182 -12.53 -17.11 -0.57
C ALA A 182 -11.58 -15.93 -0.74
N LEU A 183 -11.77 -14.86 0.02
CA LEU A 183 -10.95 -13.62 -0.01
C LEU A 183 -10.34 -13.38 1.38
N ASN A 184 -10.06 -14.45 2.11
CA ASN A 184 -9.45 -14.37 3.44
C ASN A 184 -8.23 -13.45 3.39
N GLY A 185 -8.44 -12.31 3.92
CA GLY A 185 -7.76 -11.07 4.03
C GLY A 185 -6.23 -10.98 3.98
N PHE A 186 -5.52 -12.08 3.97
CA PHE A 186 -4.07 -12.09 3.80
C PHE A 186 -3.72 -11.74 2.35
N GLY A 187 -3.08 -10.60 2.18
CA GLY A 187 -2.64 -10.16 0.87
C GLY A 187 -3.69 -9.38 0.07
N THR A 188 -4.81 -9.00 0.66
CA THR A 188 -5.80 -8.13 0.02
C THR A 188 -5.80 -6.75 0.67
N ASP A 189 -5.70 -5.71 -0.15
CA ASP A 189 -5.90 -4.33 0.26
C ASP A 189 -7.27 -3.86 -0.23
N TYR A 190 -8.19 -3.69 0.70
CA TYR A 190 -9.53 -3.18 0.45
C TYR A 190 -9.73 -1.87 1.20
N SER A 191 -9.35 -0.76 0.55
CA SER A 191 -9.53 0.60 1.10
C SER A 191 -8.93 0.78 2.50
N THR A 192 -7.79 0.16 2.76
CA THR A 192 -7.12 0.26 4.06
C THR A 192 -6.57 1.66 4.24
N TYR A 193 -6.86 2.27 5.38
CA TYR A 193 -6.31 3.58 5.72
C TYR A 193 -4.79 3.49 5.89
N PRO A 194 -4.02 4.38 5.25
CA PRO A 194 -2.58 4.41 5.43
C PRO A 194 -2.20 4.81 6.85
N ALA A 195 -1.04 4.35 7.31
CA ALA A 195 -0.51 4.75 8.60
C ALA A 195 -0.32 6.27 8.66
N ALA A 196 -0.90 6.91 9.67
CA ALA A 196 -0.85 8.36 9.83
C ALA A 196 0.58 8.86 10.04
N ARG A 197 0.91 9.99 9.43
CA ARG A 197 2.12 10.75 9.79
C ARG A 197 1.83 11.53 11.06
N THR A 198 2.68 11.36 12.06
CA THR A 198 2.53 12.09 13.32
C THR A 198 3.77 12.91 13.62
N PHE A 199 3.56 14.06 14.25
CA PHE A 199 4.61 14.98 14.67
C PHE A 199 4.36 15.35 16.13
N ASN A 200 5.32 15.05 16.99
CA ASN A 200 5.27 15.35 18.42
C ASN A 200 6.41 16.27 18.78
N PHE A 201 6.11 17.31 19.53
CA PHE A 201 7.08 18.25 20.07
C PHE A 201 7.01 18.19 21.59
N GLY A 202 8.16 18.16 22.24
CA GLY A 202 8.25 18.13 23.69
C GLY A 202 9.34 19.06 24.20
N LEU A 203 9.09 19.64 25.40
CA LEU A 203 10.08 20.39 26.17
C LEU A 203 10.13 19.79 27.56
N LYS A 204 11.32 19.41 27.99
CA LYS A 204 11.58 18.91 29.35
C LYS A 204 12.45 19.92 30.09
N PHE A 205 11.94 20.37 31.23
CA PHE A 205 12.64 21.26 32.13
C PHE A 205 13.18 20.46 33.33
N ILE A 206 14.44 20.63 33.66
CA ILE A 206 15.11 19.99 34.80
C ILE A 206 15.40 21.09 35.81
N PHE A 207 14.77 20.98 36.94
CA PHE A 207 14.98 21.94 38.08
C PHE A 207 16.01 21.40 39.07
N ASN A 208 16.50 22.28 39.94
CA ASN A 208 17.37 21.87 41.05
C ASN A 208 16.60 21.15 42.11
#